data_0b6d6b1389fdd606da74a44908ab1657
#
_entry.id   0b6d6b1389fdd606da74a44908ab1657
#
_cell.length_a   1.000
_cell.length_b   1.000
_cell.length_c   1.000
_cell.angle_alpha   90.00
_cell.angle_beta   90.00
_cell.angle_gamma   90.00
#
_symmetry.space_group_name_H-M   'P 1'
#
loop_
_entity.id
_entity.type
_entity.pdbx_description
1 polymer ?
#
loop_
_entity_poly.entity_id
_entity_poly.type
_entity_poly.pdbx_seq_one_letter_code
_entity_poly.pdbx_strand_id
1 'polypeptide(L)'
;MRVYYLSALLSLSSFFYTCSYPEISSDVLVYENSFENDNLSNIDGGGLSTFNNTTVIGDFNNDGFTIHLDDVGDHDYVFVSFDLYIHGSWDGNFNGNSEKSRVPDKWIMEFKPEMSLYNDPDYYKYETTFSNSPCFGNYCLKQSYPNLYPFSNNPKTGSFNSELPRKCNGYFGGPSTSLY
;
A
#
# COMPACT_ATOMS: atom_id res chain seq x y z
N MET A 1 63.26 40.08 7.27
CA MET A 1 61.87 40.04 7.59
C MET A 1 61.27 38.78 6.92
N ARG A 2 61.06 37.68 7.66
CA ARG A 2 60.58 36.42 7.12
C ARG A 2 59.08 36.30 7.47
N VAL A 3 58.21 36.24 6.45
CA VAL A 3 56.77 36.07 6.58
C VAL A 3 56.49 34.57 6.55
N TYR A 4 55.92 34.04 7.64
CA TYR A 4 55.46 32.65 7.72
C TYR A 4 53.98 32.61 7.37
N TYR A 5 53.61 31.90 6.29
CA TYR A 5 52.20 31.59 5.96
C TYR A 5 51.80 30.34 6.74
N LEU A 6 50.87 30.53 7.66
CA LEU A 6 50.21 29.44 8.38
C LEU A 6 49.02 28.99 7.56
N SER A 7 49.14 27.89 6.83
CA SER A 7 48.05 27.27 6.10
C SER A 7 47.25 26.42 7.08
N ALA A 8 46.11 26.92 7.48
CA ALA A 8 45.13 26.14 8.24
C ALA A 8 44.41 25.19 7.28
N LEU A 9 44.72 23.89 7.35
CA LEU A 9 43.96 22.84 6.70
C LEU A 9 42.66 22.65 7.46
N LEU A 10 41.54 23.17 6.92
CA LEU A 10 40.23 22.90 7.41
C LEU A 10 39.82 21.49 6.91
N SER A 11 39.97 20.47 7.74
CA SER A 11 39.47 19.14 7.47
C SER A 11 37.96 19.15 7.66
N LEU A 12 37.23 19.25 6.54
CA LEU A 12 35.77 19.08 6.49
C LEU A 12 35.47 17.59 6.64
N SER A 13 35.28 17.12 7.88
CA SER A 13 34.79 15.77 8.15
C SER A 13 33.30 15.74 7.81
N SER A 14 32.99 15.30 6.60
CA SER A 14 31.62 14.97 6.18
C SER A 14 31.14 13.76 6.99
N PHE A 15 30.33 13.99 8.02
CA PHE A 15 29.60 12.93 8.68
C PHE A 15 28.54 12.42 7.70
N PHE A 16 28.84 11.36 6.97
CA PHE A 16 27.84 10.59 6.26
C PHE A 16 27.02 9.83 7.32
N TYR A 17 25.86 10.37 7.66
CA TYR A 17 24.85 9.58 8.34
C TYR A 17 24.33 8.57 7.33
N THR A 18 24.94 7.40 7.30
CA THR A 18 24.33 6.25 6.63
C THR A 18 23.15 5.83 7.50
N CYS A 19 21.91 6.01 7.01
CA CYS A 19 20.78 5.27 7.56
C CYS A 19 21.09 3.78 7.34
N SER A 20 21.63 3.12 8.33
CA SER A 20 21.69 1.67 8.34
C SER A 20 20.30 1.18 8.71
N TYR A 21 19.65 0.44 7.81
CA TYR A 21 18.51 -0.38 8.20
C TYR A 21 18.98 -1.36 9.29
N PRO A 22 18.15 -1.66 10.29
CA PRO A 22 18.49 -2.68 11.27
C PRO A 22 18.87 -3.96 10.52
N GLU A 23 19.97 -4.56 10.91
CA GLU A 23 20.43 -5.81 10.33
C GLU A 23 19.44 -6.91 10.73
N ILE A 24 18.65 -7.42 9.76
CA ILE A 24 17.73 -8.52 10.01
C ILE A 24 18.60 -9.76 10.21
N SER A 25 18.68 -10.23 11.44
CA SER A 25 19.51 -11.38 11.80
C SER A 25 18.92 -12.73 11.37
N SER A 26 17.60 -12.79 11.27
CA SER A 26 16.84 -13.94 10.77
C SER A 26 15.43 -13.49 10.39
N ASP A 27 14.89 -14.08 9.33
CA ASP A 27 13.50 -14.00 8.95
C ASP A 27 12.87 -15.39 8.96
N VAL A 28 11.62 -15.47 9.38
CA VAL A 28 10.84 -16.72 9.42
C VAL A 28 9.54 -16.46 8.67
N LEU A 29 9.28 -17.27 7.64
CA LEU A 29 8.00 -17.24 6.94
C LEU A 29 6.93 -17.83 7.86
N VAL A 30 5.99 -17.01 8.30
CA VAL A 30 4.88 -17.42 9.19
C VAL A 30 3.60 -17.76 8.42
N TYR A 31 3.39 -17.10 7.27
CA TYR A 31 2.19 -17.32 6.46
C TYR A 31 2.46 -17.02 4.99
N GLU A 32 1.96 -17.93 4.14
CA GLU A 32 1.94 -17.75 2.69
C GLU A 32 0.65 -18.33 2.13
N ASN A 33 0.00 -17.61 1.21
CA ASN A 33 -1.17 -18.08 0.52
C ASN A 33 -1.25 -17.51 -0.90
N SER A 34 -1.28 -18.37 -1.89
CA SER A 34 -1.47 -18.00 -3.29
C SER A 34 -2.94 -18.02 -3.71
N PHE A 35 -3.82 -18.53 -2.86
CA PHE A 35 -5.26 -18.77 -3.11
C PHE A 35 -5.56 -19.82 -4.20
N GLU A 36 -4.59 -20.34 -4.92
CA GLU A 36 -4.80 -21.29 -6.03
C GLU A 36 -5.37 -22.65 -5.58
N ASN A 37 -5.26 -22.95 -4.29
CA ASN A 37 -5.78 -24.20 -3.71
C ASN A 37 -7.12 -24.01 -2.96
N ASP A 38 -7.82 -22.89 -3.21
CA ASP A 38 -9.06 -22.53 -2.53
C ASP A 38 -8.96 -22.53 -0.99
N ASN A 39 -7.76 -22.31 -0.46
CA ASN A 39 -7.50 -22.34 0.97
C ASN A 39 -7.75 -20.96 1.59
N LEU A 40 -8.74 -20.87 2.46
CA LEU A 40 -9.06 -19.71 3.27
C LEU A 40 -8.82 -19.94 4.77
N SER A 41 -7.97 -20.91 5.12
CA SER A 41 -7.57 -21.09 6.52
C SER A 41 -6.95 -19.81 7.07
N ASN A 42 -7.29 -19.46 8.30
CA ASN A 42 -6.87 -18.24 8.98
C ASN A 42 -7.41 -16.93 8.37
N ILE A 43 -8.41 -17.02 7.48
CA ILE A 43 -9.00 -15.85 6.84
C ILE A 43 -10.48 -15.76 7.21
N ASP A 44 -10.86 -14.62 7.74
CA ASP A 44 -12.27 -14.26 7.98
C ASP A 44 -12.67 -13.16 6.99
N GLY A 45 -13.85 -13.35 6.40
CA GLY A 45 -14.37 -12.43 5.39
C GLY A 45 -13.81 -12.68 3.99
N GLY A 46 -14.35 -11.96 3.02
CA GLY A 46 -14.02 -12.10 1.62
C GLY A 46 -14.47 -13.41 0.99
N GLY A 47 -14.04 -13.64 -0.22
CA GLY A 47 -14.30 -14.83 -1.01
C GLY A 47 -13.26 -14.97 -2.10
N LEU A 48 -13.26 -16.11 -2.78
CA LEU A 48 -12.36 -16.34 -3.90
C LEU A 48 -13.00 -15.93 -5.21
N SER A 49 -12.22 -15.34 -6.08
CA SER A 49 -12.61 -15.02 -7.44
C SER A 49 -11.46 -15.24 -8.41
N THR A 50 -11.73 -15.24 -9.70
CA THR A 50 -10.68 -15.42 -10.71
C THR A 50 -10.40 -14.10 -11.41
N PHE A 51 -9.14 -13.73 -11.49
CA PHE A 51 -8.66 -12.59 -12.26
C PHE A 51 -7.40 -12.99 -13.04
N ASN A 52 -7.38 -12.71 -14.35
CA ASN A 52 -6.24 -12.93 -15.25
C ASN A 52 -5.64 -14.35 -15.14
N ASN A 53 -6.51 -15.38 -15.05
CA ASN A 53 -6.20 -16.80 -14.90
C ASN A 53 -5.53 -17.20 -13.58
N THR A 54 -5.60 -16.37 -12.56
CA THR A 54 -5.18 -16.70 -11.19
C THR A 54 -6.37 -16.58 -10.24
N THR A 55 -6.32 -17.33 -9.15
CA THR A 55 -7.29 -17.20 -8.05
C THR A 55 -6.84 -16.08 -7.12
N VAL A 56 -7.76 -15.20 -6.75
CA VAL A 56 -7.51 -14.06 -5.88
C VAL A 56 -8.56 -13.99 -4.78
N ILE A 57 -8.19 -13.46 -3.61
CA ILE A 57 -9.18 -13.10 -2.60
C ILE A 57 -9.81 -11.75 -2.96
N GLY A 58 -11.13 -11.67 -2.93
CA GLY A 58 -11.89 -10.46 -3.31
C GLY A 58 -12.99 -10.82 -4.30
N ASP A 59 -13.49 -9.95 -4.91
CA ASP A 59 -13.99 -8.67 -5.30
C ASP A 59 -14.55 -7.84 -4.13
N PHE A 60 -13.74 -7.04 -3.51
CA PHE A 60 -14.22 -6.21 -2.40
C PHE A 60 -14.88 -4.93 -2.92
N ASN A 61 -16.03 -4.62 -2.35
CA ASN A 61 -16.77 -3.38 -2.58
C ASN A 61 -17.28 -2.86 -1.23
N ASN A 62 -16.56 -1.97 -0.60
CA ASN A 62 -16.74 -1.50 0.78
C ASN A 62 -16.69 -2.64 1.81
N ASP A 63 -15.84 -3.61 1.58
CA ASP A 63 -15.68 -4.79 2.40
C ASP A 63 -14.18 -5.14 2.48
N GLY A 64 -13.83 -6.22 3.19
CA GLY A 64 -12.47 -6.65 3.38
C GLY A 64 -12.38 -8.04 3.96
N PHE A 65 -11.20 -8.39 4.41
CA PHE A 65 -10.92 -9.65 5.10
C PHE A 65 -9.91 -9.43 6.22
N THR A 66 -9.85 -10.38 7.13
CA THR A 66 -8.88 -10.42 8.21
C THR A 66 -8.09 -11.71 8.16
N ILE A 67 -6.78 -11.63 8.33
CA ILE A 67 -5.92 -12.80 8.52
C ILE A 67 -5.62 -12.92 10.01
N HIS A 68 -5.88 -14.10 10.58
CA HIS A 68 -5.55 -14.45 11.96
C HIS A 68 -4.32 -15.35 11.97
N LEU A 69 -3.27 -14.91 12.65
CA LEU A 69 -2.04 -15.69 12.83
C LEU A 69 -1.78 -15.86 14.31
N ASP A 70 -1.78 -17.13 14.73
CA ASP A 70 -1.42 -17.52 16.09
C ASP A 70 0.08 -17.86 16.14
N ASP A 71 0.69 -17.72 17.31
CA ASP A 71 2.04 -18.18 17.59
C ASP A 71 3.13 -17.64 16.63
N VAL A 72 3.04 -16.37 16.27
CA VAL A 72 4.06 -15.73 15.42
C VAL A 72 5.45 -15.62 16.08
N GLY A 73 5.57 -16.00 17.35
CA GLY A 73 6.80 -15.94 18.14
C GLY A 73 7.22 -14.51 18.50
N ASP A 74 8.30 -14.39 19.26
CA ASP A 74 8.89 -13.08 19.58
C ASP A 74 9.52 -12.48 18.32
N HIS A 75 9.20 -11.24 18.01
CA HIS A 75 9.68 -10.56 16.81
C HIS A 75 9.79 -9.04 17.04
N ASP A 76 10.76 -8.43 16.37
CA ASP A 76 10.94 -6.97 16.35
C ASP A 76 10.24 -6.33 15.14
N TYR A 77 10.03 -7.10 14.07
CA TYR A 77 9.46 -6.60 12.81
C TYR A 77 8.52 -7.63 12.17
N VAL A 78 7.49 -7.13 11.54
CA VAL A 78 6.61 -7.90 10.66
C VAL A 78 6.77 -7.38 9.24
N PHE A 79 7.12 -8.26 8.31
CA PHE A 79 7.19 -7.94 6.89
C PHE A 79 6.00 -8.57 6.17
N VAL A 80 5.22 -7.74 5.45
CA VAL A 80 4.07 -8.19 4.67
C VAL A 80 4.27 -7.82 3.22
N SER A 81 4.10 -8.80 2.32
CA SER A 81 4.18 -8.64 0.88
C SER A 81 2.97 -9.27 0.21
N PHE A 82 2.36 -8.60 -0.73
CA PHE A 82 1.22 -9.10 -1.50
C PHE A 82 1.04 -8.32 -2.80
N ASP A 83 0.35 -8.93 -3.74
CA ASP A 83 -0.10 -8.28 -4.97
C ASP A 83 -1.50 -7.69 -4.76
N LEU A 84 -1.65 -6.38 -4.97
CA LEU A 84 -2.92 -5.68 -4.84
C LEU A 84 -3.46 -5.25 -6.21
N TYR A 85 -4.58 -5.84 -6.63
CA TYR A 85 -5.26 -5.50 -7.86
C TYR A 85 -6.34 -4.45 -7.59
N ILE A 86 -6.11 -3.23 -8.06
CA ILE A 86 -7.07 -2.14 -7.99
C ILE A 86 -7.86 -2.06 -9.30
N HIS A 87 -9.14 -2.34 -9.26
CA HIS A 87 -10.02 -2.34 -10.42
C HIS A 87 -11.29 -1.52 -10.18
N GLY A 88 -12.01 -1.16 -11.25
CA GLY A 88 -13.20 -0.32 -11.15
C GLY A 88 -12.87 1.17 -11.08
N SER A 89 -13.82 1.95 -10.58
CA SER A 89 -13.78 3.42 -10.59
C SER A 89 -13.16 4.00 -9.32
N TRP A 90 -11.90 3.70 -9.07
CA TRP A 90 -11.16 4.37 -7.99
C TRP A 90 -10.79 5.80 -8.41
N ASP A 91 -11.38 6.78 -7.74
CA ASP A 91 -11.29 8.21 -8.05
C ASP A 91 -10.24 8.96 -7.23
N GLY A 92 -9.40 8.24 -6.50
CA GLY A 92 -8.34 8.82 -5.68
C GLY A 92 -8.88 9.65 -4.53
N ASN A 93 -8.34 10.86 -4.39
CA ASN A 93 -8.72 11.80 -3.34
C ASN A 93 -9.98 12.61 -3.67
N PHE A 94 -10.71 12.25 -4.70
CA PHE A 94 -11.86 13.03 -5.15
C PHE A 94 -13.03 12.94 -4.19
N ASN A 95 -13.44 14.09 -3.66
CA ASN A 95 -14.54 14.20 -2.68
C ASN A 95 -15.89 14.56 -3.31
N GLY A 96 -15.96 14.66 -4.64
CA GLY A 96 -17.15 15.16 -5.35
C GLY A 96 -17.41 16.67 -5.15
N ASN A 97 -18.03 17.31 -6.15
CA ASN A 97 -18.38 18.73 -6.10
C ASN A 97 -19.84 18.96 -5.69
N SER A 98 -20.54 17.94 -5.16
CA SER A 98 -21.94 18.05 -4.79
C SER A 98 -22.09 18.20 -3.28
N GLU A 99 -23.18 18.87 -2.85
CA GLU A 99 -23.55 19.08 -1.44
C GLU A 99 -23.69 17.78 -0.60
N LYS A 100 -23.64 16.62 -1.27
CA LYS A 100 -23.43 15.31 -0.64
C LYS A 100 -21.95 15.01 -0.72
N SER A 101 -21.22 15.36 0.31
CA SER A 101 -19.82 15.02 0.53
C SER A 101 -19.59 13.52 0.23
N ARG A 102 -18.99 13.22 -0.93
CA ARG A 102 -18.48 11.88 -1.19
C ARG A 102 -17.17 11.74 -0.42
N VAL A 103 -17.10 10.71 0.40
CA VAL A 103 -15.84 10.30 1.01
C VAL A 103 -15.04 9.59 -0.07
N PRO A 104 -13.72 9.86 -0.23
CA PRO A 104 -12.91 9.12 -1.20
C PRO A 104 -12.89 7.64 -0.89
N ASP A 105 -12.76 6.82 -1.94
CA ASP A 105 -12.54 5.38 -1.79
C ASP A 105 -11.16 5.15 -1.15
N LYS A 106 -11.15 4.54 0.03
CA LYS A 106 -9.94 4.32 0.81
C LYS A 106 -9.60 2.85 0.88
N TRP A 107 -8.34 2.55 0.69
CA TRP A 107 -7.77 1.26 1.03
C TRP A 107 -7.10 1.35 2.40
N ILE A 108 -7.44 0.39 3.27
CA ILE A 108 -7.02 0.41 4.66
C ILE A 108 -6.40 -0.95 4.99
N MET A 109 -5.23 -0.93 5.59
CA MET A 109 -4.58 -2.09 6.17
C MET A 109 -4.31 -1.82 7.65
N GLU A 110 -4.66 -2.77 8.49
CA GLU A 110 -4.52 -2.67 9.94
C GLU A 110 -3.75 -3.88 10.47
N PHE A 111 -2.86 -3.62 11.40
CA PHE A 111 -2.16 -4.62 12.19
C PHE A 111 -2.50 -4.38 13.65
N LYS A 112 -2.95 -5.42 14.32
CA LYS A 112 -3.31 -5.32 15.74
C LYS A 112 -3.12 -6.66 16.44
N PRO A 113 -2.62 -6.67 17.68
CA PRO A 113 -2.72 -7.83 18.54
C PRO A 113 -4.19 -8.21 18.78
N GLU A 114 -4.48 -9.48 19.01
CA GLU A 114 -5.85 -10.01 19.14
C GLU A 114 -6.72 -9.24 20.14
N MET A 115 -6.14 -8.75 21.23
CA MET A 115 -6.84 -8.04 22.30
C MET A 115 -6.63 -6.52 22.28
N SER A 116 -6.02 -5.96 21.24
CA SER A 116 -5.67 -4.55 21.25
C SER A 116 -6.87 -3.63 21.00
N LEU A 117 -6.92 -2.54 21.75
CA LEU A 117 -7.81 -1.42 21.51
C LEU A 117 -7.17 -0.44 20.51
N TYR A 118 -7.97 0.38 19.86
CA TYR A 118 -7.52 1.40 18.89
C TYR A 118 -6.36 2.30 19.37
N ASN A 119 -6.20 2.46 20.68
CA ASN A 119 -5.12 3.27 21.30
C ASN A 119 -3.93 2.42 21.78
N ASP A 120 -3.89 1.14 21.43
CA ASP A 120 -2.76 0.29 21.75
C ASP A 120 -1.53 0.74 20.94
N PRO A 121 -0.35 0.88 21.56
CA PRO A 121 0.88 1.25 20.87
C PRO A 121 1.27 0.23 19.76
N ASP A 122 0.82 -1.01 19.88
CA ASP A 122 1.07 -2.06 18.91
C ASP A 122 0.03 -2.10 17.77
N TYR A 123 -0.97 -1.21 17.81
CA TYR A 123 -1.90 -1.04 16.71
C TYR A 123 -1.30 -0.17 15.62
N TYR A 124 -1.26 -0.67 14.40
CA TYR A 124 -0.81 0.07 13.25
C TYR A 124 -1.90 0.13 12.16
N LYS A 125 -2.12 1.30 11.60
CA LYS A 125 -3.05 1.53 10.51
C LYS A 125 -2.36 2.25 9.35
N TYR A 126 -2.44 1.66 8.16
CA TYR A 126 -2.08 2.30 6.90
C TYR A 126 -3.36 2.59 6.11
N GLU A 127 -3.56 3.83 5.72
CA GLU A 127 -4.71 4.29 4.97
C GLU A 127 -4.26 5.11 3.77
N THR A 128 -4.71 4.75 2.58
CA THR A 128 -4.36 5.43 1.33
C THR A 128 -5.53 5.42 0.34
N THR A 129 -5.36 6.07 -0.80
CA THR A 129 -6.30 6.08 -1.92
C THR A 129 -5.57 5.72 -3.20
N PHE A 130 -6.28 5.11 -4.14
CA PHE A 130 -5.80 4.80 -5.48
C PHE A 130 -6.63 5.55 -6.53
N SER A 131 -6.05 5.78 -7.71
CA SER A 131 -6.76 6.33 -8.85
C SER A 131 -6.41 5.55 -10.11
N ASN A 132 -7.42 4.90 -10.69
CA ASN A 132 -7.31 4.20 -11.97
C ASN A 132 -7.67 5.11 -13.16
N SER A 133 -8.16 6.32 -12.89
CA SER A 133 -8.58 7.24 -13.93
C SER A 133 -7.38 7.86 -14.64
N PRO A 134 -7.38 7.91 -15.99
CA PRO A 134 -6.35 8.65 -16.70
C PRO A 134 -6.50 10.16 -16.48
N CYS A 135 -5.40 10.90 -16.63
CA CYS A 135 -5.47 12.35 -16.68
C CYS A 135 -6.09 12.83 -18.01
N PHE A 136 -6.93 13.86 -17.93
CA PHE A 136 -7.50 14.56 -19.11
C PHE A 136 -6.91 15.97 -19.17
N GLY A 137 -5.92 16.16 -20.03
CA GLY A 137 -5.16 17.41 -20.08
C GLY A 137 -4.47 17.66 -18.74
N ASN A 138 -4.76 18.81 -18.13
CA ASN A 138 -4.20 19.19 -16.82
C ASN A 138 -5.04 18.70 -15.62
N TYR A 139 -6.14 18.00 -15.87
CA TYR A 139 -7.01 17.48 -14.82
C TYR A 139 -6.70 16.01 -14.54
N CYS A 140 -6.32 15.72 -13.30
CA CYS A 140 -6.03 14.39 -12.81
C CYS A 140 -6.74 14.15 -11.47
N LEU A 141 -7.36 12.99 -11.34
CA LEU A 141 -7.85 12.51 -10.05
C LEU A 141 -6.64 11.98 -9.25
N LYS A 142 -6.11 12.83 -8.38
CA LYS A 142 -4.90 12.54 -7.59
C LYS A 142 -5.17 11.43 -6.58
N GLN A 143 -4.15 10.61 -6.31
CA GLN A 143 -4.18 9.55 -5.31
C GLN A 143 -3.19 9.82 -4.18
N SER A 144 -3.37 9.17 -3.03
CA SER A 144 -2.41 9.26 -1.93
C SER A 144 -1.28 8.26 -2.04
N TYR A 145 -1.56 7.02 -2.51
CA TYR A 145 -0.54 5.98 -2.64
C TYR A 145 0.67 6.47 -3.47
N PRO A 146 1.91 6.18 -3.08
CA PRO A 146 2.35 5.29 -1.99
C PRO A 146 2.38 5.92 -0.59
N ASN A 147 1.93 7.14 -0.43
CA ASN A 147 1.91 7.84 0.85
C ASN A 147 0.59 7.58 1.60
N LEU A 148 0.59 7.90 2.89
CA LEU A 148 -0.64 7.92 3.69
C LEU A 148 -1.61 9.01 3.19
N TYR A 149 -2.91 8.74 3.34
CA TYR A 149 -3.95 9.73 3.07
C TYR A 149 -3.97 10.82 4.18
N PRO A 150 -4.13 12.12 3.82
CA PRO A 150 -4.20 12.65 2.46
C PRO A 150 -2.81 13.04 1.91
N PHE A 151 -2.52 12.62 0.68
CA PHE A 151 -1.35 13.05 -0.08
C PHE A 151 -1.74 13.26 -1.55
N SER A 152 -0.87 13.83 -2.38
CA SER A 152 -1.23 14.19 -3.76
C SER A 152 -0.20 13.70 -4.77
N ASN A 153 -0.34 12.44 -5.18
CA ASN A 153 0.41 11.83 -6.26
C ASN A 153 -0.43 11.81 -7.56
N ASN A 154 0.22 11.60 -8.69
CA ASN A 154 -0.48 11.35 -9.94
C ASN A 154 -1.22 9.99 -9.89
N PRO A 155 -2.30 9.82 -10.69
CA PRO A 155 -2.94 8.52 -10.84
C PRO A 155 -1.92 7.43 -11.19
N LYS A 156 -2.12 6.23 -10.67
CA LYS A 156 -1.30 5.05 -10.92
C LYS A 156 0.18 5.17 -10.48
N THR A 157 0.56 6.21 -9.72
CA THR A 157 1.91 6.31 -9.14
C THR A 157 2.17 5.09 -8.28
N GLY A 158 3.34 4.44 -8.49
CA GLY A 158 3.75 3.25 -7.77
C GLY A 158 3.13 1.93 -8.25
N SER A 159 2.28 1.94 -9.28
CA SER A 159 1.81 0.71 -9.87
C SER A 159 2.92 -0.02 -10.63
N PHE A 160 3.03 -1.31 -10.39
CA PHE A 160 3.94 -2.19 -11.13
C PHE A 160 3.45 -2.43 -12.58
N ASN A 161 2.14 -2.61 -12.73
CA ASN A 161 1.48 -2.76 -14.03
C ASN A 161 0.14 -2.02 -14.03
N SER A 162 -0.03 -1.07 -14.93
CA SER A 162 -1.23 -0.23 -15.03
C SER A 162 -2.14 -0.58 -16.20
N GLU A 163 -1.82 -1.64 -16.98
CA GLU A 163 -2.48 -1.99 -18.25
C GLU A 163 -3.08 -3.41 -18.24
N LEU A 164 -3.37 -3.95 -17.08
CA LEU A 164 -3.99 -5.26 -16.93
C LEU A 164 -5.42 -5.26 -17.50
N PRO A 165 -5.95 -6.44 -17.89
CA PRO A 165 -7.31 -6.58 -18.33
C PRO A 165 -8.31 -5.96 -17.36
N ARG A 166 -9.37 -5.38 -17.91
CA ARG A 166 -10.46 -4.84 -17.09
C ARG A 166 -11.27 -5.97 -16.47
N LYS A 167 -11.51 -5.90 -15.19
CA LYS A 167 -12.52 -6.73 -14.54
C LYS A 167 -13.82 -5.91 -14.52
N CYS A 168 -14.63 -6.03 -15.56
CA CYS A 168 -15.89 -5.31 -15.66
C CYS A 168 -17.07 -6.27 -15.59
N ASN A 169 -17.89 -6.12 -14.60
CA ASN A 169 -19.23 -6.71 -14.58
C ASN A 169 -20.17 -5.84 -15.46
N GLY A 170 -20.05 -5.95 -16.78
CA GLY A 170 -21.10 -5.55 -17.71
C GLY A 170 -21.22 -4.08 -18.12
N TYR A 171 -20.34 -3.16 -17.74
CA TYR A 171 -20.37 -1.77 -18.23
C TYR A 171 -19.18 -1.43 -19.11
N PHE A 172 -19.46 -0.97 -20.32
CA PHE A 172 -18.45 -0.53 -21.29
C PHE A 172 -17.77 0.76 -20.81
N GLY A 173 -16.46 0.76 -20.74
CA GLY A 173 -15.68 2.00 -20.64
C GLY A 173 -14.97 2.28 -19.31
N GLY A 174 -14.96 1.36 -18.35
CA GLY A 174 -14.22 1.53 -17.09
C GLY A 174 -12.69 1.55 -17.28
N PRO A 175 -11.92 2.10 -16.31
CA PRO A 175 -10.46 2.10 -16.34
C PRO A 175 -9.87 0.69 -16.31
N SER A 176 -8.62 0.54 -16.77
CA SER A 176 -7.86 -0.72 -16.67
C SER A 176 -7.58 -1.09 -15.20
N THR A 177 -7.40 -2.39 -14.94
CA THR A 177 -6.90 -2.83 -13.63
C THR A 177 -5.43 -2.43 -13.47
N SER A 178 -5.08 -1.95 -12.30
CA SER A 178 -3.69 -1.67 -11.91
C SER A 178 -3.23 -2.64 -10.83
N LEU A 179 -1.99 -3.13 -10.94
CA LEU A 179 -1.29 -3.97 -9.97
C LEU A 179 -0.30 -3.11 -9.19
N TYR A 180 -0.33 -3.19 -7.86
CA TYR A 180 0.55 -2.51 -6.92
C TYR A 180 1.28 -3.50 -6.04
#